data_ab3c470dd2e6e665f31a5eb847bc1b55
#
_entry.id   ab3c470dd2e6e665f31a5eb847bc1b55
#
_cell.length_a   1.000
_cell.length_b   1.000
_cell.length_c   1.000
_cell.angle_alpha   90.00
_cell.angle_beta   90.00
_cell.angle_gamma   90.00
#
_symmetry.space_group_name_H-M   'P 1'
#
loop_
_entity.id
_entity.type
_entity.pdbx_description
1 polymer ?
#
loop_
_entity_poly.entity_id
_entity_poly.type
_entity_poly.pdbx_seq_one_letter_code
_entity_poly.pdbx_strand_id
1 'polypeptide(L)'
;NYIFERGIEDGLPFDEKREFKPTLYIPTTTKTDWRTLSDEPVAPVQWGTIKETRESVKKYEGVQNMQIYGHTNYNYSFIAEEYPEPIDYNLEHLKIMFLDIEVGSEQGFPNPESATEEVTAITIKINDDIQVWGCSEFKNGQENITYNKCGDERQLLEQFVMYWQQN
;
A
#
# COMPACT_ATOMS: atom_id res chain seq x y z
N ASN A 1 -4.72 10.91 11.74
CA ASN A 1 -4.80 10.62 13.17
C ASN A 1 -5.39 9.25 13.47
N TYR A 2 -5.74 8.51 12.43
CA TYR A 2 -6.39 7.21 12.56
C TYR A 2 -5.61 6.16 11.78
N ILE A 3 -5.67 4.92 12.25
CA ILE A 3 -5.35 3.72 11.49
C ILE A 3 -6.67 3.16 10.96
N PHE A 4 -6.69 2.78 9.69
CA PHE A 4 -7.78 2.01 9.11
C PHE A 4 -7.33 0.55 9.09
N GLU A 5 -8.02 -0.26 9.86
CA GLU A 5 -7.76 -1.67 10.00
C GLU A 5 -8.83 -2.46 9.27
N ARG A 6 -8.40 -3.38 8.43
CA ARG A 6 -9.29 -4.28 7.71
C ARG A 6 -8.74 -5.70 7.82
N GLY A 7 -9.60 -6.63 8.15
CA GLY A 7 -9.19 -8.02 8.36
C GLY A 7 -10.36 -8.99 8.34
N ILE A 8 -10.06 -10.20 8.77
CA ILE A 8 -11.03 -11.26 9.02
C ILE A 8 -10.84 -11.75 10.44
N GLU A 9 -11.88 -11.69 11.26
CA GLU A 9 -11.93 -12.19 12.62
C GLU A 9 -13.08 -13.19 12.72
N ASP A 10 -12.83 -14.39 13.25
CA ASP A 10 -13.80 -15.49 13.33
C ASP A 10 -14.49 -15.81 12.00
N GLY A 11 -13.79 -15.67 10.87
CA GLY A 11 -14.29 -15.91 9.53
C GLY A 11 -15.16 -14.78 8.95
N LEU A 12 -15.34 -13.67 9.67
CA LEU A 12 -16.11 -12.50 9.23
C LEU A 12 -15.18 -11.32 8.92
N PRO A 13 -15.42 -10.62 7.80
CA PRO A 13 -14.65 -9.42 7.48
C PRO A 13 -15.02 -8.28 8.43
N PHE A 14 -14.01 -7.51 8.82
CA PHE A 14 -14.20 -6.26 9.54
C PHE A 14 -13.43 -5.10 8.88
N ASP A 15 -13.90 -3.88 9.13
CA ASP A 15 -13.30 -2.63 8.66
C ASP A 15 -13.49 -1.59 9.76
N GLU A 16 -12.41 -1.24 10.43
CA GLU A 16 -12.44 -0.36 11.59
C GLU A 16 -11.53 0.86 11.43
N LYS A 17 -11.97 1.95 11.99
CA LYS A 17 -11.21 3.18 12.13
C LYS A 17 -10.81 3.37 13.58
N ARG A 18 -9.51 3.19 13.88
CA ARG A 18 -8.99 3.22 15.25
C ARG A 18 -8.13 4.46 15.50
N GLU A 19 -8.30 5.10 16.64
CA GLU A 19 -7.37 6.10 17.12
C GLU A 19 -6.09 5.42 17.59
N PHE A 20 -4.95 5.97 17.18
CA PHE A 20 -3.66 5.46 17.56
C PHE A 20 -2.74 6.56 18.07
N LYS A 21 -2.04 6.28 19.16
CA LYS A 21 -1.05 7.14 19.79
C LYS A 21 0.31 6.43 19.71
N PRO A 22 1.15 6.75 18.71
CA PRO A 22 2.39 6.03 18.50
C PRO A 22 3.34 6.15 19.70
N THR A 23 3.92 5.03 20.11
CA THR A 23 5.03 5.00 21.05
C THR A 23 6.34 5.17 20.29
N LEU A 24 7.10 6.19 20.64
CA LEU A 24 8.46 6.44 20.17
C LEU A 24 9.43 6.28 21.31
N TYR A 25 10.73 6.34 21.02
CA TYR A 25 11.76 6.13 22.02
C TYR A 25 12.81 7.26 21.96
N ILE A 26 13.22 7.73 23.12
CA ILE A 26 14.26 8.75 23.26
C ILE A 26 15.39 8.24 24.16
N PRO A 27 16.64 8.69 23.96
CA PRO A 27 17.76 8.34 24.85
C PRO A 27 17.44 8.67 26.29
N THR A 28 17.86 7.79 27.20
CA THR A 28 17.67 7.98 28.64
C THR A 28 18.88 7.52 29.44
N THR A 29 19.08 8.13 30.60
CA THR A 29 20.08 7.70 31.58
C THR A 29 19.47 6.88 32.72
N THR A 30 18.13 6.76 32.74
CA THR A 30 17.43 5.94 33.74
C THR A 30 17.46 4.47 33.36
N LYS A 31 17.35 3.61 34.37
CA LYS A 31 17.26 2.17 34.12
C LYS A 31 16.00 1.86 33.33
N THR A 32 16.15 1.14 32.22
CA THR A 32 15.08 0.75 31.30
C THR A 32 15.38 -0.62 30.68
N ASP A 33 14.35 -1.32 30.29
CA ASP A 33 14.48 -2.59 29.53
C ASP A 33 14.55 -2.34 28.01
N TRP A 34 14.26 -1.11 27.57
CA TRP A 34 14.28 -0.74 26.16
C TRP A 34 15.67 -0.30 25.71
N ARG A 35 16.11 -0.83 24.55
CA ARG A 35 17.43 -0.57 23.98
C ARG A 35 17.35 -0.31 22.49
N THR A 36 18.26 0.49 21.97
CA THR A 36 18.51 0.60 20.53
C THR A 36 19.19 -0.67 20.02
N LEU A 37 19.31 -0.81 18.70
CA LEU A 37 20.10 -1.89 18.08
C LEU A 37 21.60 -1.81 18.45
N SER A 38 22.08 -0.67 18.92
CA SER A 38 23.46 -0.46 19.42
C SER A 38 23.57 -0.63 20.93
N ASP A 39 22.55 -1.20 21.57
CA ASP A 39 22.47 -1.44 23.02
C ASP A 39 22.45 -0.18 23.91
N GLU A 40 22.12 0.98 23.34
CA GLU A 40 21.95 2.22 24.10
C GLU A 40 20.58 2.27 24.78
N PRO A 41 20.50 2.73 26.06
CA PRO A 41 19.23 2.76 26.78
C PRO A 41 18.30 3.84 26.24
N VAL A 42 17.03 3.47 26.01
CA VAL A 42 15.97 4.38 25.57
C VAL A 42 14.73 4.26 26.43
N ALA A 43 13.94 5.30 26.51
CA ALA A 43 12.66 5.32 27.20
C ALA A 43 11.51 5.56 26.22
N PRO A 44 10.37 4.88 26.39
CA PRO A 44 9.19 5.11 25.56
C PRO A 44 8.57 6.47 25.87
N VAL A 45 8.04 7.11 24.83
CA VAL A 45 7.32 8.38 24.91
C VAL A 45 6.16 8.40 23.94
N GLN A 46 5.04 8.97 24.36
CA GLN A 46 3.86 9.21 23.52
C GLN A 46 3.55 10.70 23.54
N TRP A 47 3.56 11.34 22.39
CA TRP A 47 3.22 12.78 22.23
C TRP A 47 1.77 13.02 21.84
N GLY A 48 0.92 12.02 21.89
CA GLY A 48 -0.49 12.10 21.53
C GLY A 48 -0.82 11.44 20.19
N THR A 49 -1.67 12.05 19.40
CA THR A 49 -2.11 11.52 18.10
C THR A 49 -0.96 11.40 17.10
N ILE A 50 -1.16 10.66 16.01
CA ILE A 50 -0.19 10.54 14.91
C ILE A 50 0.25 11.92 14.41
N LYS A 51 -0.68 12.90 14.33
CA LYS A 51 -0.36 14.26 13.89
C LYS A 51 0.57 14.96 14.88
N GLU A 52 0.22 14.97 16.16
CA GLU A 52 1.02 15.59 17.22
C GLU A 52 2.41 14.95 17.34
N THR A 53 2.46 13.62 17.19
CA THR A 53 3.72 12.88 17.16
C THR A 53 4.61 13.30 15.98
N ARG A 54 4.05 13.44 14.77
CA ARG A 54 4.80 13.94 13.60
C ARG A 54 5.31 15.37 13.79
N GLU A 55 4.50 16.24 14.36
CA GLU A 55 4.88 17.61 14.67
C GLU A 55 6.00 17.66 15.70
N SER A 56 5.94 16.80 16.72
CA SER A 56 6.99 16.69 17.73
C SER A 56 8.31 16.16 17.16
N VAL A 57 8.25 15.10 16.34
CA VAL A 57 9.44 14.58 15.63
C VAL A 57 10.10 15.69 14.81
N LYS A 58 9.32 16.40 13.98
CA LYS A 58 9.82 17.49 13.15
C LYS A 58 10.42 18.64 13.99
N LYS A 59 9.83 18.97 15.14
CA LYS A 59 10.32 20.02 16.04
C LYS A 59 11.71 19.70 16.61
N TYR A 60 11.98 18.43 16.86
CA TYR A 60 13.26 17.98 17.44
C TYR A 60 14.26 17.48 16.39
N GLU A 61 13.89 17.50 15.11
CA GLU A 61 14.77 17.14 14.00
C GLU A 61 15.97 18.09 13.97
N GLY A 62 17.18 17.53 13.98
CA GLY A 62 18.43 18.32 14.01
C GLY A 62 18.81 18.94 15.36
N VAL A 63 18.03 18.72 16.41
CA VAL A 63 18.39 19.15 17.77
C VAL A 63 19.49 18.25 18.31
N GLN A 64 20.61 18.84 18.73
CA GLN A 64 21.77 18.12 19.27
C GLN A 64 21.37 17.33 20.52
N ASN A 65 21.77 16.06 20.60
CA ASN A 65 21.46 15.12 21.67
C ASN A 65 19.97 14.75 21.84
N MET A 66 19.14 15.03 20.85
CA MET A 66 17.74 14.66 20.83
C MET A 66 17.46 13.72 19.66
N GLN A 67 17.87 12.47 19.80
CA GLN A 67 17.59 11.44 18.82
C GLN A 67 16.26 10.74 19.15
N ILE A 68 15.42 10.55 18.13
CA ILE A 68 14.11 9.91 18.26
C ILE A 68 14.13 8.64 17.42
N TYR A 69 13.72 7.53 18.03
CA TYR A 69 13.66 6.21 17.40
C TYR A 69 12.21 5.77 17.24
N GLY A 70 11.93 4.95 16.21
CA GLY A 70 10.62 4.35 15.98
C GLY A 70 9.63 5.17 15.14
N HIS A 71 10.08 6.28 14.50
CA HIS A 71 9.16 7.23 13.83
C HIS A 71 8.95 7.02 12.32
N THR A 72 9.46 5.95 11.74
CA THR A 72 9.50 5.80 10.28
C THR A 72 8.16 5.41 9.66
N ASN A 73 7.40 4.53 10.29
CA ASN A 73 6.08 4.11 9.79
C ASN A 73 5.16 3.68 10.93
N TYR A 74 4.15 4.50 11.19
CA TYR A 74 3.22 4.26 12.31
C TYR A 74 2.27 3.06 12.10
N ASN A 75 2.11 2.58 10.87
CA ASN A 75 1.37 1.33 10.64
C ASN A 75 2.12 0.14 11.24
N TYR A 76 3.45 0.11 11.11
CA TYR A 76 4.26 -0.94 11.74
C TYR A 76 4.27 -0.82 13.26
N SER A 77 4.30 0.41 13.79
CA SER A 77 4.19 0.62 15.25
C SER A 77 2.86 0.12 15.77
N PHE A 78 1.77 0.42 15.07
CA PHE A 78 0.43 -0.08 15.41
C PHE A 78 0.40 -1.61 15.39
N ILE A 79 0.88 -2.26 14.34
CA ILE A 79 0.90 -3.72 14.22
C ILE A 79 1.72 -4.33 15.36
N ALA A 80 2.89 -3.77 15.68
CA ALA A 80 3.76 -4.29 16.73
C ALA A 80 3.18 -4.14 18.15
N GLU A 81 2.37 -3.08 18.37
CA GLU A 81 1.75 -2.82 19.68
C GLU A 81 0.45 -3.63 19.87
N GLU A 82 -0.40 -3.73 18.84
CA GLU A 82 -1.70 -4.42 18.92
C GLU A 82 -1.59 -5.94 18.69
N TYR A 83 -0.59 -6.36 17.90
CA TYR A 83 -0.39 -7.77 17.54
C TYR A 83 1.03 -8.22 17.88
N PRO A 84 1.38 -8.35 19.18
CA PRO A 84 2.74 -8.73 19.61
C PRO A 84 3.12 -10.17 19.29
N GLU A 85 2.13 -11.05 19.07
CA GLU A 85 2.34 -12.43 18.68
C GLU A 85 2.48 -12.56 17.14
N PRO A 86 3.08 -13.66 16.65
CA PRO A 86 3.14 -13.92 15.22
C PRO A 86 1.74 -13.90 14.57
N ILE A 87 1.57 -13.11 13.52
CA ILE A 87 0.31 -13.04 12.79
C ILE A 87 0.27 -14.18 11.78
N ASP A 88 -0.66 -15.10 11.95
CA ASP A 88 -1.01 -16.05 10.91
C ASP A 88 -1.78 -15.34 9.79
N TYR A 89 -1.27 -15.46 8.58
CA TYR A 89 -1.96 -14.91 7.42
C TYR A 89 -2.26 -16.00 6.39
N ASN A 90 -3.39 -15.86 5.71
CA ASN A 90 -3.77 -16.71 4.61
C ASN A 90 -3.89 -15.87 3.33
N LEU A 91 -3.08 -16.19 2.31
CA LEU A 91 -3.11 -15.49 1.01
C LEU A 91 -4.46 -15.64 0.30
N GLU A 92 -5.25 -16.67 0.61
CA GLU A 92 -6.61 -16.84 0.04
C GLU A 92 -7.55 -15.70 0.45
N HIS A 93 -7.26 -14.99 1.55
CA HIS A 93 -8.01 -13.81 1.97
C HIS A 93 -7.63 -12.55 1.19
N LEU A 94 -6.56 -12.60 0.40
CA LEU A 94 -6.08 -11.47 -0.38
C LEU A 94 -6.41 -11.68 -1.87
N LYS A 95 -7.21 -10.79 -2.42
CA LYS A 95 -7.40 -10.71 -3.87
C LYS A 95 -6.30 -9.83 -4.47
N ILE A 96 -5.31 -10.47 -5.09
CA ILE A 96 -4.18 -9.78 -5.73
C ILE A 96 -4.52 -9.60 -7.20
N MET A 97 -4.54 -8.35 -7.65
CA MET A 97 -4.74 -7.96 -9.03
C MET A 97 -3.44 -7.39 -9.60
N PHE A 98 -2.97 -7.95 -10.69
CA PHE A 98 -1.86 -7.40 -11.48
C PHE A 98 -2.46 -6.61 -12.64
N LEU A 99 -2.01 -5.39 -12.82
CA LEU A 99 -2.43 -4.48 -13.89
C LEU A 99 -1.23 -4.09 -14.73
N ASP A 100 -1.38 -4.15 -16.04
CA ASP A 100 -0.41 -3.68 -17.01
C ASP A 100 -1.11 -2.86 -18.10
N ILE A 101 -0.48 -1.76 -18.55
CA ILE A 101 -1.04 -0.82 -19.51
C ILE A 101 -0.02 -0.58 -20.63
N GLU A 102 -0.43 -0.78 -21.86
CA GLU A 102 0.34 -0.50 -23.06
C GLU A 102 -0.12 0.78 -23.73
N VAL A 103 0.81 1.61 -24.13
CA VAL A 103 0.57 2.91 -24.75
C VAL A 103 1.29 2.99 -26.10
N GLY A 104 0.62 3.54 -27.10
CA GLY A 104 1.17 3.73 -28.44
C GLY A 104 2.13 4.91 -28.51
N SER A 105 3.40 4.71 -28.14
CA SER A 105 4.42 5.75 -28.21
C SER A 105 5.42 5.45 -29.34
N GLU A 106 5.68 6.43 -30.22
CA GLU A 106 6.68 6.34 -31.28
C GLU A 106 8.09 6.79 -30.82
N GLN A 107 8.20 7.52 -29.72
CA GLN A 107 9.42 8.19 -29.29
C GLN A 107 9.85 7.87 -27.84
N GLY A 108 9.84 6.59 -27.46
CA GLY A 108 10.29 6.16 -26.15
C GLY A 108 9.15 6.11 -25.11
N PHE A 109 9.45 6.39 -23.85
CA PHE A 109 8.45 6.32 -22.79
C PHE A 109 7.43 7.46 -22.89
N PRO A 110 6.11 7.17 -22.83
CA PRO A 110 5.08 8.19 -22.83
C PRO A 110 5.19 9.09 -21.61
N ASN A 111 4.80 10.36 -21.77
CA ASN A 111 4.73 11.28 -20.64
C ASN A 111 3.32 11.24 -20.01
N PRO A 112 3.15 10.68 -18.80
CA PRO A 112 1.84 10.56 -18.18
C PRO A 112 1.20 11.91 -17.80
N GLU A 113 1.98 12.99 -17.68
CA GLU A 113 1.44 14.32 -17.38
C GLU A 113 0.76 14.95 -18.60
N SER A 114 1.29 14.72 -19.79
CA SER A 114 0.70 15.22 -21.04
C SER A 114 -0.42 14.33 -21.56
N ALA A 115 -0.32 13.00 -21.29
CA ALA A 115 -1.27 11.97 -21.71
C ALA A 115 -1.72 12.12 -23.18
N THR A 116 -0.76 12.36 -24.07
CA THR A 116 -1.00 12.60 -25.50
C THR A 116 -1.07 11.32 -26.32
N GLU A 117 -0.46 10.26 -25.79
CA GLU A 117 -0.40 8.96 -26.45
C GLU A 117 -1.61 8.10 -26.04
N GLU A 118 -2.12 7.37 -27.02
CA GLU A 118 -3.30 6.52 -26.88
C GLU A 118 -2.98 5.23 -26.12
N VAL A 119 -3.85 4.84 -25.18
CA VAL A 119 -3.79 3.52 -24.54
C VAL A 119 -4.24 2.45 -25.55
N THR A 120 -3.35 1.54 -25.88
CA THR A 120 -3.57 0.51 -26.91
C THR A 120 -4.01 -0.84 -26.35
N ALA A 121 -3.60 -1.15 -25.12
CA ALA A 121 -4.07 -2.34 -24.40
C ALA A 121 -4.01 -2.14 -22.87
N ILE A 122 -4.91 -2.83 -22.16
CA ILE A 122 -4.88 -3.00 -20.70
C ILE A 122 -5.03 -4.48 -20.40
N THR A 123 -4.18 -4.98 -19.50
CA THR A 123 -4.22 -6.37 -19.04
C THR A 123 -4.44 -6.41 -17.54
N ILE A 124 -5.38 -7.23 -17.08
CA ILE A 124 -5.56 -7.57 -15.67
C ILE A 124 -5.38 -9.08 -15.51
N LYS A 125 -4.61 -9.45 -14.48
CA LYS A 125 -4.52 -10.83 -14.02
C LYS A 125 -4.99 -10.92 -12.57
N ILE A 126 -5.95 -11.82 -12.33
CA ILE A 126 -6.42 -12.19 -10.97
C ILE A 126 -6.32 -13.70 -10.88
N ASN A 127 -5.47 -14.21 -10.01
CA ASN A 127 -5.12 -15.63 -9.94
C ASN A 127 -4.61 -16.13 -11.30
N ASP A 128 -5.28 -17.11 -11.90
CA ASP A 128 -4.95 -17.64 -13.22
C ASP A 128 -5.77 -17.05 -14.37
N ASP A 129 -6.77 -16.23 -14.06
CA ASP A 129 -7.61 -15.56 -15.07
C ASP A 129 -6.95 -14.26 -15.55
N ILE A 130 -6.86 -14.11 -16.86
CA ILE A 130 -6.27 -12.95 -17.52
C ILE A 130 -7.30 -12.31 -18.42
N GLN A 131 -7.61 -11.05 -18.17
CA GLN A 131 -8.48 -10.22 -18.99
C GLN A 131 -7.64 -9.20 -19.74
N VAL A 132 -7.80 -9.12 -21.05
CA VAL A 132 -7.08 -8.18 -21.92
C VAL A 132 -8.10 -7.37 -22.72
N TRP A 133 -8.00 -6.05 -22.66
CA TRP A 133 -8.70 -5.11 -23.55
C TRP A 133 -7.71 -4.53 -24.52
N GLY A 134 -8.04 -4.52 -25.81
CA GLY A 134 -7.14 -3.97 -26.82
C GLY A 134 -7.86 -3.57 -28.10
N CYS A 135 -7.28 -2.63 -28.84
CA CYS A 135 -7.87 -2.10 -30.08
C CYS A 135 -7.42 -2.85 -31.34
N SER A 136 -6.37 -3.66 -31.24
CA SER A 136 -5.84 -4.44 -32.37
C SER A 136 -6.41 -5.86 -32.44
N GLU A 137 -6.25 -6.54 -33.60
CA GLU A 137 -6.57 -7.95 -33.69
C GLU A 137 -5.55 -8.79 -32.91
N PHE A 138 -6.05 -9.64 -32.03
CA PHE A 138 -5.24 -10.57 -31.27
C PHE A 138 -5.81 -11.99 -31.32
N LYS A 139 -4.97 -12.94 -31.68
CA LYS A 139 -5.35 -14.36 -31.66
C LYS A 139 -4.73 -15.02 -30.43
N ASN A 140 -5.58 -15.33 -29.49
CA ASN A 140 -5.19 -16.04 -28.27
C ASN A 140 -5.25 -17.57 -28.51
N GLY A 141 -4.22 -18.27 -28.03
CA GLY A 141 -4.16 -19.73 -27.98
C GLY A 141 -4.20 -20.33 -26.57
N GLN A 142 -4.45 -19.51 -25.53
CA GLN A 142 -4.47 -19.93 -24.13
C GLN A 142 -5.89 -19.81 -23.57
N GLU A 143 -6.36 -20.85 -22.89
CA GLU A 143 -7.73 -20.93 -22.38
C GLU A 143 -8.00 -19.96 -21.22
N ASN A 144 -6.95 -19.56 -20.46
CA ASN A 144 -7.07 -18.66 -19.32
C ASN A 144 -6.98 -17.17 -19.69
N ILE A 145 -6.92 -16.82 -20.98
CA ILE A 145 -6.89 -15.44 -21.43
C ILE A 145 -8.20 -15.13 -22.17
N THR A 146 -8.90 -14.12 -21.69
CA THR A 146 -10.05 -13.52 -22.36
C THR A 146 -9.64 -12.23 -23.04
N TYR A 147 -9.72 -12.17 -24.37
CA TYR A 147 -9.43 -10.95 -25.13
C TYR A 147 -10.73 -10.23 -25.49
N ASN A 148 -10.84 -9.00 -25.02
CA ASN A 148 -11.97 -8.10 -25.25
C ASN A 148 -11.55 -7.06 -26.31
N LYS A 149 -11.91 -7.30 -27.57
CA LYS A 149 -11.60 -6.36 -28.64
C LYS A 149 -12.46 -5.11 -28.53
N CYS A 150 -11.82 -3.95 -28.54
CA CYS A 150 -12.42 -2.62 -28.52
C CYS A 150 -12.26 -1.93 -29.86
N GLY A 151 -13.20 -1.07 -30.21
CA GLY A 151 -13.16 -0.30 -31.46
C GLY A 151 -12.21 0.89 -31.40
N ASP A 152 -12.02 1.45 -30.21
CA ASP A 152 -11.16 2.59 -29.91
C ASP A 152 -10.76 2.63 -28.44
N GLU A 153 -9.87 3.56 -28.08
CA GLU A 153 -9.39 3.78 -26.71
C GLU A 153 -10.54 4.07 -25.72
N ARG A 154 -11.53 4.86 -26.13
CA ARG A 154 -12.66 5.21 -25.28
C ARG A 154 -13.44 3.96 -24.85
N GLN A 155 -13.75 3.09 -25.80
CA GLN A 155 -14.45 1.84 -25.52
C GLN A 155 -13.60 0.93 -24.63
N LEU A 156 -12.27 0.89 -24.87
CA LEU A 156 -11.31 0.14 -24.05
C LEU A 156 -11.37 0.60 -22.60
N LEU A 157 -11.25 1.90 -22.36
CA LEU A 157 -11.27 2.49 -21.01
C LEU A 157 -12.63 2.30 -20.32
N GLU A 158 -13.74 2.48 -21.04
CA GLU A 158 -15.09 2.27 -20.50
C GLU A 158 -15.29 0.80 -20.03
N GLN A 159 -14.90 -0.18 -20.85
CA GLN A 159 -15.02 -1.59 -20.49
C GLN A 159 -14.08 -1.98 -19.34
N PHE A 160 -12.86 -1.49 -19.34
CA PHE A 160 -11.91 -1.70 -18.25
C PHE A 160 -12.44 -1.15 -16.92
N VAL A 161 -12.94 0.09 -16.89
CA VAL A 161 -13.50 0.71 -15.67
C VAL A 161 -14.71 -0.06 -15.16
N MET A 162 -15.59 -0.52 -16.05
CA MET A 162 -16.73 -1.36 -15.66
C MET A 162 -16.28 -2.68 -15.00
N TYR A 163 -15.27 -3.33 -15.57
CA TYR A 163 -14.70 -4.54 -14.97
C TYR A 163 -14.05 -4.27 -13.61
N TRP A 164 -13.27 -3.19 -13.53
CA TRP A 164 -12.60 -2.77 -12.28
C TRP A 164 -13.58 -2.52 -11.13
N GLN A 165 -14.72 -1.91 -11.42
CA GLN A 165 -15.75 -1.62 -10.41
C GLN A 165 -16.47 -2.87 -9.89
N GLN A 166 -16.46 -3.97 -10.64
CA GLN A 166 -17.14 -5.22 -10.29
C GLN A 166 -16.24 -6.22 -9.54
N ASN A 167 -14.94 -5.99 -9.53
CA ASN A 167 -13.92 -6.89 -9.02
C ASN A 167 -13.05 -6.25 -7.95
#